data_f458c9f189e9fa55d54fee9b5ad6eb84
#
_entry.id   f458c9f189e9fa55d54fee9b5ad6eb84
#
_cell.length_a   1.000
_cell.length_b   1.000
_cell.length_c   1.000
_cell.angle_alpha   90.00
_cell.angle_beta   90.00
_cell.angle_gamma   90.00
#
_symmetry.space_group_name_H-M   'P 1'
#
loop_
_entity.id
_entity.type
_entity.pdbx_description
1 polymer ?
#
loop_
_entity_poly.entity_id
_entity_poly.type
_entity_poly.pdbx_seq_one_letter_code
_entity_poly.pdbx_strand_id
1 'polypeptide(L)'
;MRRNWKVILSAAAVSCMVLSLAACGGGNEDLVSDAGKDTSDENVKLVFLRAGTEDYKKDAFTQMIEGFEAKYPNYTVEYQEAPWGDDFETKLNTGFASGTAPDVIHYSLASIGARVPMGQYECLDSYAEGWEGMEDMYDSVKEAGSIGGKLYGVPYTPDARMFAINTELFEKAGLDPDSPPSNWEELLEAHKKLMVKDSSGNVIQCGYGIPTSGRNINQYLEIFIVQNGLSNLVDEASNEILFNKPEAVEAMDFMKQLKDAGLVDWNNTQKDQNPFYNGTAAMTVISENEFNNINTGDLEGKIKLVPMFSKVNSGTFCGMHFMFMNANSKNKEAAWKLIEYMSSKESMQIWMDTAKTAPVRSSLEEAYLKKNPVNGPMIMEAIEVGKGSPKVPYFNSVFTYVDDAMEQVFYGQLSPQDALNAAAEKVQEEIDNQ
;
A
#
# COMPACT_ATOMS: atom_id res chain seq x y z
N MET A 1 -47.53 31.27 24.36
CA MET A 1 -48.60 30.85 23.42
C MET A 1 -48.46 29.35 23.25
N ARG A 2 -49.46 28.61 23.79
CA ARG A 2 -49.55 27.15 23.67
C ARG A 2 -50.11 26.81 22.30
N ARG A 3 -49.56 25.76 21.64
CA ARG A 3 -50.31 25.09 20.57
C ARG A 3 -50.00 23.58 20.59
N ASN A 4 -50.99 22.82 21.05
CA ASN A 4 -51.11 21.38 21.05
C ASN A 4 -51.21 20.86 19.61
N TRP A 5 -50.57 19.71 19.32
CA TRP A 5 -51.01 18.85 18.23
C TRP A 5 -51.17 17.42 18.66
N LYS A 6 -52.29 16.90 18.26
CA LYS A 6 -52.95 15.70 18.69
C LYS A 6 -52.32 14.43 18.06
N VAL A 7 -52.29 13.40 18.88
CA VAL A 7 -52.08 12.00 18.54
C VAL A 7 -53.25 11.54 17.66
N ILE A 8 -52.96 10.79 16.57
CA ILE A 8 -53.91 9.91 15.91
C ILE A 8 -53.31 8.53 15.88
N LEU A 9 -53.92 7.65 16.72
CA LEU A 9 -53.79 6.18 16.62
C LEU A 9 -54.69 5.72 15.45
N SER A 10 -54.16 4.79 14.66
CA SER A 10 -55.01 3.91 13.83
C SER A 10 -54.45 2.49 13.94
N ALA A 11 -55.26 1.67 14.58
CA ALA A 11 -55.13 0.23 14.67
C ALA A 11 -55.97 -0.45 13.54
N ALA A 12 -55.42 -1.47 12.95
CA ALA A 12 -56.14 -2.59 12.28
C ALA A 12 -55.12 -3.46 11.55
N ALA A 13 -55.19 -4.75 11.45
CA ALA A 13 -55.92 -5.83 12.02
C ALA A 13 -55.10 -7.10 11.67
N VAL A 14 -55.09 -7.99 12.63
CA VAL A 14 -54.55 -9.36 12.52
C VAL A 14 -55.47 -10.18 11.62
N SER A 15 -54.90 -10.96 10.70
CA SER A 15 -55.61 -12.12 10.12
C SER A 15 -54.69 -13.32 10.10
N CYS A 16 -54.99 -14.22 11.03
CA CYS A 16 -54.50 -15.61 11.03
C CYS A 16 -55.21 -16.42 9.94
N MET A 17 -54.47 -17.25 9.21
CA MET A 17 -55.02 -18.47 8.64
C MET A 17 -54.09 -19.65 8.91
N VAL A 18 -54.67 -20.63 9.58
CA VAL A 18 -54.07 -21.88 10.01
C VAL A 18 -54.65 -23.00 9.13
N LEU A 19 -53.84 -24.06 8.98
CA LEU A 19 -54.14 -25.45 8.59
C LEU A 19 -54.11 -25.81 7.10
N SER A 20 -53.28 -26.80 6.73
CA SER A 20 -53.58 -28.20 7.01
C SER A 20 -52.36 -29.13 6.83
N LEU A 21 -52.18 -30.03 7.80
CA LEU A 21 -51.39 -31.25 7.73
C LEU A 21 -52.05 -32.28 6.82
N ALA A 22 -51.26 -32.96 6.01
CA ALA A 22 -51.55 -34.35 5.64
C ALA A 22 -50.24 -35.14 5.58
N ALA A 23 -50.24 -36.23 6.30
CA ALA A 23 -49.12 -37.13 6.50
C ALA A 23 -49.08 -38.27 5.48
N CYS A 24 -47.93 -38.94 5.49
CA CYS A 24 -47.65 -40.34 5.14
C CYS A 24 -47.02 -40.64 3.78
N GLY A 25 -45.85 -41.27 3.87
CA GLY A 25 -45.37 -42.24 2.92
C GLY A 25 -43.86 -42.28 2.83
N GLY A 26 -43.24 -43.29 3.48
CA GLY A 26 -41.79 -43.48 3.50
C GLY A 26 -41.17 -43.90 2.16
N GLY A 27 -39.88 -43.63 2.03
CA GLY A 27 -39.01 -44.11 0.96
C GLY A 27 -37.62 -43.60 1.24
N ASN A 28 -36.76 -44.49 1.68
CA ASN A 28 -35.30 -44.28 1.71
C ASN A 28 -34.84 -44.08 0.27
N GLU A 29 -34.30 -42.94 -0.03
CA GLU A 29 -33.43 -42.78 -1.21
C GLU A 29 -32.23 -41.93 -0.84
N ASP A 30 -31.09 -42.36 -1.34
CA ASP A 30 -29.74 -41.96 -1.09
C ASP A 30 -29.54 -40.44 -1.17
N LEU A 31 -28.84 -39.89 -0.17
CA LEU A 31 -28.21 -38.55 -0.25
C LEU A 31 -27.09 -38.60 -1.26
N VAL A 32 -27.41 -38.41 -2.51
CA VAL A 32 -26.44 -37.98 -3.52
C VAL A 32 -26.20 -36.50 -3.29
N SER A 33 -24.98 -36.17 -2.86
CA SER A 33 -24.50 -34.83 -2.78
C SER A 33 -24.64 -34.17 -4.14
N ASP A 34 -25.51 -33.18 -4.25
CA ASP A 34 -25.66 -32.32 -5.43
C ASP A 34 -24.51 -31.30 -5.40
N ALA A 35 -23.31 -31.78 -5.81
CA ALA A 35 -22.18 -30.94 -6.13
C ALA A 35 -22.36 -30.47 -7.58
N GLY A 36 -22.66 -29.18 -7.76
CA GLY A 36 -22.56 -28.54 -9.07
C GLY A 36 -23.88 -28.19 -9.75
N LYS A 37 -24.70 -27.35 -9.13
CA LYS A 37 -25.55 -26.46 -9.91
C LYS A 37 -24.76 -25.21 -10.25
N ASP A 38 -24.23 -25.19 -11.45
CA ASP A 38 -23.79 -23.97 -12.12
C ASP A 38 -25.00 -23.01 -12.17
N THR A 39 -24.97 -21.95 -11.36
CA THR A 39 -26.00 -20.90 -11.31
C THR A 39 -25.81 -19.92 -12.47
N SER A 40 -25.65 -20.44 -13.68
CA SER A 40 -25.21 -19.72 -14.89
C SER A 40 -26.24 -18.74 -15.50
N ASP A 41 -27.40 -18.53 -14.89
CA ASP A 41 -28.46 -17.69 -15.47
C ASP A 41 -28.84 -16.43 -14.65
N GLU A 42 -28.25 -16.18 -13.49
CA GLU A 42 -28.53 -14.96 -12.73
C GLU A 42 -27.53 -13.86 -13.06
N ASN A 43 -28.02 -12.68 -13.42
CA ASN A 43 -27.20 -11.49 -13.56
C ASN A 43 -26.68 -11.05 -12.20
N VAL A 44 -25.36 -11.06 -12.01
CA VAL A 44 -24.69 -10.66 -10.76
C VAL A 44 -24.03 -9.31 -10.97
N LYS A 45 -24.37 -8.36 -10.09
CA LYS A 45 -23.70 -7.07 -10.03
C LYS A 45 -22.70 -7.07 -8.89
N LEU A 46 -21.43 -6.84 -9.20
CA LEU A 46 -20.34 -6.67 -8.24
C LEU A 46 -20.01 -5.19 -8.05
N VAL A 47 -19.60 -4.81 -6.85
CA VAL A 47 -19.03 -3.50 -6.57
C VAL A 47 -17.53 -3.65 -6.32
N PHE A 48 -16.72 -2.97 -7.11
CA PHE A 48 -15.27 -2.92 -6.98
C PHE A 48 -14.83 -1.53 -6.57
N LEU A 49 -14.13 -1.40 -5.43
CA LEU A 49 -13.59 -0.14 -4.93
C LEU A 49 -12.06 -0.15 -4.99
N ARG A 50 -11.50 0.87 -5.65
CA ARG A 50 -10.06 1.13 -5.71
C ARG A 50 -9.65 2.31 -4.84
N ALA A 51 -8.53 2.17 -4.13
CA ALA A 51 -7.85 3.31 -3.53
C ALA A 51 -6.98 4.02 -4.58
N GLY A 52 -7.07 5.36 -4.59
CA GLY A 52 -6.43 6.24 -5.57
C GLY A 52 -7.37 6.66 -6.70
N THR A 53 -7.04 7.75 -7.37
CA THR A 53 -7.86 8.37 -8.41
C THR A 53 -7.05 8.72 -9.67
N GLU A 54 -5.85 8.16 -9.82
CA GLU A 54 -4.96 8.42 -10.95
C GLU A 54 -5.54 7.89 -12.26
N ASP A 55 -5.64 8.76 -13.27
CA ASP A 55 -6.32 8.47 -14.54
C ASP A 55 -5.74 7.25 -15.27
N TYR A 56 -4.42 7.12 -15.36
CA TYR A 56 -3.77 5.99 -16.05
C TYR A 56 -4.05 4.64 -15.39
N LYS A 57 -4.23 4.60 -14.07
CA LYS A 57 -4.66 3.39 -13.35
C LYS A 57 -6.15 3.12 -13.56
N LYS A 58 -6.96 4.18 -13.63
CA LYS A 58 -8.37 4.09 -13.97
C LYS A 58 -8.56 3.47 -15.34
N ASP A 59 -7.79 3.91 -16.34
CA ASP A 59 -7.83 3.37 -17.69
C ASP A 59 -7.49 1.88 -17.71
N ALA A 60 -6.46 1.44 -16.96
CA ALA A 60 -6.10 0.04 -16.84
C ALA A 60 -7.23 -0.80 -16.22
N PHE A 61 -7.79 -0.36 -15.08
CA PHE A 61 -8.91 -1.06 -14.45
C PHE A 61 -10.16 -1.10 -15.31
N THR A 62 -10.46 -0.02 -16.03
CA THR A 62 -11.60 0.03 -16.96
C THR A 62 -11.43 -1.02 -18.05
N GLN A 63 -10.27 -1.11 -18.71
CA GLN A 63 -9.99 -2.12 -19.75
C GLN A 63 -10.13 -3.56 -19.20
N MET A 64 -9.64 -3.81 -17.99
CA MET A 64 -9.76 -5.13 -17.36
C MET A 64 -11.21 -5.46 -17.00
N ILE A 65 -11.99 -4.52 -16.52
CA ILE A 65 -13.42 -4.70 -16.22
C ILE A 65 -14.19 -4.99 -17.50
N GLU A 66 -13.97 -4.24 -18.57
CA GLU A 66 -14.59 -4.48 -19.87
C GLU A 66 -14.24 -5.88 -20.39
N GLY A 67 -12.99 -6.32 -20.25
CA GLY A 67 -12.55 -7.66 -20.60
C GLY A 67 -13.22 -8.75 -19.73
N PHE A 68 -13.37 -8.51 -18.45
CA PHE A 68 -14.10 -9.41 -17.52
C PHE A 68 -15.57 -9.57 -17.94
N GLU A 69 -16.27 -8.46 -18.15
CA GLU A 69 -17.68 -8.47 -18.54
C GLU A 69 -17.90 -9.10 -19.92
N ALA A 70 -16.96 -8.90 -20.86
CA ALA A 70 -16.99 -9.56 -22.16
C ALA A 70 -16.81 -11.10 -22.05
N LYS A 71 -15.93 -11.54 -21.14
CA LYS A 71 -15.69 -12.97 -20.87
C LYS A 71 -16.83 -13.63 -20.09
N TYR A 72 -17.47 -12.88 -19.20
CA TYR A 72 -18.50 -13.33 -18.29
C TYR A 72 -19.74 -12.43 -18.39
N PRO A 73 -20.57 -12.56 -19.44
CA PRO A 73 -21.66 -11.61 -19.75
C PRO A 73 -22.78 -11.54 -18.71
N ASN A 74 -22.83 -12.51 -17.78
CA ASN A 74 -23.79 -12.50 -16.66
C ASN A 74 -23.29 -11.65 -15.47
N TYR A 75 -22.07 -11.12 -15.53
CA TYR A 75 -21.53 -10.26 -14.48
C TYR A 75 -21.42 -8.82 -14.95
N THR A 76 -21.75 -7.88 -14.08
CA THR A 76 -21.47 -6.45 -14.27
C THR A 76 -20.71 -5.92 -13.07
N VAL A 77 -19.78 -4.99 -13.30
CA VAL A 77 -18.91 -4.43 -12.25
C VAL A 77 -19.16 -2.94 -12.12
N GLU A 78 -19.71 -2.53 -10.99
CA GLU A 78 -19.74 -1.13 -10.60
C GLU A 78 -18.37 -0.73 -10.06
N TYR A 79 -17.59 -0.02 -10.89
CA TYR A 79 -16.28 0.47 -10.53
C TYR A 79 -16.38 1.78 -9.74
N GLN A 80 -15.78 1.82 -8.58
CA GLN A 80 -15.70 2.97 -7.70
C GLN A 80 -14.24 3.28 -7.34
N GLU A 81 -13.94 4.54 -7.10
CA GLU A 81 -12.64 4.99 -6.59
C GLU A 81 -12.80 6.03 -5.48
N ALA A 82 -11.79 6.16 -4.65
CA ALA A 82 -11.66 7.20 -3.65
C ALA A 82 -10.18 7.57 -3.45
N PRO A 83 -9.86 8.83 -3.14
CA PRO A 83 -8.49 9.25 -2.84
C PRO A 83 -7.85 8.41 -1.72
N TRP A 84 -6.54 8.25 -1.78
CA TRP A 84 -5.79 7.60 -0.69
C TRP A 84 -5.95 8.35 0.64
N GLY A 85 -5.89 7.63 1.74
CA GLY A 85 -5.94 8.17 3.09
C GLY A 85 -7.34 8.22 3.69
N ASP A 86 -7.67 9.30 4.40
CA ASP A 86 -8.86 9.40 5.26
C ASP A 86 -10.19 9.27 4.48
N ASP A 87 -10.24 9.76 3.25
CA ASP A 87 -11.45 9.66 2.41
C ASP A 87 -11.76 8.20 2.06
N PHE A 88 -10.74 7.43 1.68
CA PHE A 88 -10.89 6.01 1.39
C PHE A 88 -11.29 5.22 2.64
N GLU A 89 -10.58 5.45 3.74
CA GLU A 89 -10.86 4.79 5.03
C GLU A 89 -12.28 5.11 5.52
N THR A 90 -12.70 6.37 5.43
CA THR A 90 -14.07 6.78 5.81
C THR A 90 -15.13 6.10 4.95
N LYS A 91 -14.93 6.05 3.63
CA LYS A 91 -15.85 5.37 2.71
C LYS A 91 -15.94 3.88 3.02
N LEU A 92 -14.80 3.22 3.22
CA LEU A 92 -14.74 1.79 3.48
C LEU A 92 -15.34 1.44 4.86
N ASN A 93 -14.99 2.19 5.91
CA ASN A 93 -15.53 1.99 7.26
C ASN A 93 -17.05 2.21 7.31
N THR A 94 -17.55 3.25 6.63
CA THR A 94 -18.98 3.51 6.50
C THR A 94 -19.68 2.36 5.78
N GLY A 95 -19.09 1.84 4.70
CA GLY A 95 -19.60 0.69 3.95
C GLY A 95 -19.72 -0.57 4.82
N PHE A 96 -18.66 -0.91 5.59
CA PHE A 96 -18.71 -2.05 6.50
C PHE A 96 -19.74 -1.87 7.63
N ALA A 97 -19.79 -0.67 8.23
CA ALA A 97 -20.76 -0.39 9.31
C ALA A 97 -22.22 -0.45 8.85
N SER A 98 -22.50 -0.06 7.60
CA SER A 98 -23.86 -0.06 7.02
C SER A 98 -24.23 -1.34 6.27
N GLY A 99 -23.30 -2.29 6.10
CA GLY A 99 -23.50 -3.50 5.31
C GLY A 99 -23.56 -3.25 3.80
N THR A 100 -22.95 -2.15 3.33
CA THR A 100 -22.87 -1.74 1.91
C THR A 100 -21.44 -1.69 1.41
N ALA A 101 -20.50 -2.34 2.11
CA ALA A 101 -19.12 -2.43 1.68
C ALA A 101 -19.01 -3.13 0.31
N PRO A 102 -18.05 -2.71 -0.55
CA PRO A 102 -17.84 -3.32 -1.87
C PRO A 102 -17.53 -4.81 -1.78
N ASP A 103 -17.80 -5.56 -2.84
CA ASP A 103 -17.50 -7.00 -2.92
C ASP A 103 -15.99 -7.25 -3.03
N VAL A 104 -15.29 -6.43 -3.84
CA VAL A 104 -13.85 -6.48 -4.06
C VAL A 104 -13.23 -5.12 -3.77
N ILE A 105 -12.10 -5.13 -3.07
CA ILE A 105 -11.41 -3.93 -2.60
C ILE A 105 -9.95 -4.00 -3.04
N HIS A 106 -9.49 -3.00 -3.80
CA HIS A 106 -8.07 -2.80 -4.09
C HIS A 106 -7.50 -1.80 -3.10
N TYR A 107 -6.62 -2.27 -2.21
CA TYR A 107 -6.08 -1.43 -1.15
C TYR A 107 -4.68 -1.86 -0.68
N SER A 108 -4.10 -1.10 0.25
CA SER A 108 -2.77 -1.30 0.81
C SER A 108 -2.66 -2.53 1.70
N LEU A 109 -1.47 -3.15 1.69
CA LEU A 109 -1.02 -4.17 2.63
C LEU A 109 -1.31 -3.79 4.09
N ALA A 110 -1.04 -2.55 4.47
CA ALA A 110 -1.19 -2.07 5.83
C ALA A 110 -2.59 -2.30 6.43
N SER A 111 -3.62 -2.41 5.59
CA SER A 111 -5.00 -2.64 6.05
C SER A 111 -5.27 -4.07 6.55
N ILE A 112 -4.43 -5.05 6.17
CA ILE A 112 -4.68 -6.47 6.47
C ILE A 112 -4.67 -6.75 7.98
N GLY A 113 -3.70 -6.16 8.70
CA GLY A 113 -3.55 -6.33 10.14
C GLY A 113 -4.75 -5.84 10.95
N ALA A 114 -5.39 -4.74 10.53
CA ALA A 114 -6.56 -4.21 11.21
C ALA A 114 -7.87 -4.89 10.79
N ARG A 115 -8.04 -5.17 9.50
CA ARG A 115 -9.34 -5.59 8.94
C ARG A 115 -9.60 -7.08 9.03
N VAL A 116 -8.55 -7.91 9.02
CA VAL A 116 -8.69 -9.37 9.20
C VAL A 116 -9.24 -9.74 10.60
N PRO A 117 -8.69 -9.20 11.71
CA PRO A 117 -9.27 -9.47 13.03
C PRO A 117 -10.72 -8.96 13.20
N MET A 118 -11.10 -7.91 12.45
CA MET A 118 -12.48 -7.40 12.43
C MET A 118 -13.44 -8.27 11.59
N GLY A 119 -12.95 -9.34 10.94
CA GLY A 119 -13.76 -10.18 10.05
C GLY A 119 -14.27 -9.45 8.82
N GLN A 120 -13.56 -8.43 8.34
CA GLN A 120 -13.94 -7.63 7.18
C GLN A 120 -13.40 -8.20 5.86
N TYR A 121 -12.25 -8.87 5.89
CA TYR A 121 -11.66 -9.54 4.74
C TYR A 121 -11.85 -11.04 4.82
N GLU A 122 -12.23 -11.64 3.70
CA GLU A 122 -12.44 -13.09 3.55
C GLU A 122 -11.11 -13.83 3.49
N CYS A 123 -11.07 -15.02 4.12
CA CYS A 123 -9.97 -15.95 3.94
C CYS A 123 -10.06 -16.59 2.55
N LEU A 124 -9.01 -16.44 1.76
CA LEU A 124 -8.98 -16.86 0.36
C LEU A 124 -8.38 -18.24 0.12
N ASP A 125 -7.96 -18.96 1.15
CA ASP A 125 -7.29 -20.26 1.02
C ASP A 125 -8.08 -21.25 0.15
N SER A 126 -9.39 -21.39 0.41
CA SER A 126 -10.25 -22.32 -0.34
C SER A 126 -10.50 -21.89 -1.79
N TYR A 127 -10.44 -20.59 -2.06
CA TYR A 127 -10.59 -20.04 -3.41
C TYR A 127 -9.30 -20.13 -4.21
N ALA A 128 -8.16 -19.97 -3.54
CA ALA A 128 -6.83 -20.00 -4.16
C ALA A 128 -6.27 -21.42 -4.30
N GLU A 129 -6.91 -22.44 -3.71
CA GLU A 129 -6.47 -23.83 -3.79
C GLU A 129 -6.44 -24.30 -5.25
N GLY A 130 -5.26 -24.69 -5.75
CA GLY A 130 -5.07 -25.12 -7.14
C GLY A 130 -5.14 -24.00 -8.18
N TRP A 131 -5.21 -22.74 -7.78
CA TRP A 131 -5.14 -21.64 -8.72
C TRP A 131 -3.70 -21.38 -9.17
N GLU A 132 -3.40 -21.71 -10.43
CA GLU A 132 -2.08 -21.54 -11.04
C GLU A 132 -1.53 -20.08 -10.93
N GLY A 133 -2.44 -19.11 -10.76
CA GLY A 133 -2.07 -17.71 -10.59
C GLY A 133 -1.22 -17.44 -9.36
N MET A 134 -1.45 -18.17 -8.26
CA MET A 134 -0.62 -18.04 -7.06
C MET A 134 0.76 -18.69 -7.22
N GLU A 135 0.87 -19.77 -8.00
CA GLU A 135 2.15 -20.44 -8.23
C GLU A 135 3.12 -19.56 -9.04
N ASP A 136 2.60 -18.73 -9.93
CA ASP A 136 3.35 -17.80 -10.77
C ASP A 136 3.79 -16.52 -10.06
N MET A 137 3.29 -16.23 -8.86
CA MET A 137 3.70 -15.05 -8.09
C MET A 137 5.01 -15.28 -7.34
N TYR A 138 5.79 -14.22 -7.13
CA TYR A 138 6.99 -14.28 -6.30
C TYR A 138 6.65 -14.69 -4.87
N ASP A 139 7.48 -15.51 -4.23
CA ASP A 139 7.22 -16.00 -2.86
C ASP A 139 7.13 -14.87 -1.84
N SER A 140 7.97 -13.85 -1.97
CA SER A 140 7.95 -12.67 -1.10
C SER A 140 6.61 -11.91 -1.13
N VAL A 141 5.97 -11.84 -2.29
CA VAL A 141 4.68 -11.13 -2.42
C VAL A 141 3.49 -11.99 -1.98
N LYS A 142 3.57 -13.33 -2.14
CA LYS A 142 2.53 -14.26 -1.64
C LYS A 142 2.44 -14.20 -0.10
N GLU A 143 3.57 -14.23 0.58
CA GLU A 143 3.63 -14.16 2.03
C GLU A 143 3.06 -12.84 2.57
N ALA A 144 3.26 -11.75 1.84
CA ALA A 144 2.75 -10.45 2.22
C ALA A 144 1.20 -10.40 2.28
N GLY A 145 0.50 -11.16 1.42
CA GLY A 145 -0.98 -11.28 1.43
C GLY A 145 -1.55 -12.14 2.55
N SER A 146 -0.69 -12.72 3.41
CA SER A 146 -1.09 -13.69 4.42
C SER A 146 -0.89 -13.15 5.84
N ILE A 147 -1.75 -13.58 6.76
CA ILE A 147 -1.63 -13.37 8.20
C ILE A 147 -1.95 -14.67 8.93
N GLY A 148 -1.12 -15.06 9.90
CA GLY A 148 -1.28 -16.33 10.60
C GLY A 148 -1.26 -17.56 9.69
N GLY A 149 -0.55 -17.50 8.56
CA GLY A 149 -0.44 -18.58 7.57
C GLY A 149 -1.66 -18.74 6.67
N LYS A 150 -2.64 -17.79 6.71
CA LYS A 150 -3.84 -17.79 5.87
C LYS A 150 -3.81 -16.63 4.90
N LEU A 151 -4.20 -16.86 3.66
CA LEU A 151 -4.29 -15.86 2.60
C LEU A 151 -5.56 -15.03 2.75
N TYR A 152 -5.43 -13.71 2.73
CA TYR A 152 -6.55 -12.77 2.76
C TYR A 152 -6.53 -11.77 1.60
N GLY A 153 -5.40 -11.56 0.97
CA GLY A 153 -5.26 -10.66 -0.16
C GLY A 153 -4.45 -11.26 -1.28
N VAL A 154 -4.93 -11.12 -2.52
CA VAL A 154 -4.16 -11.48 -3.71
C VAL A 154 -3.23 -10.32 -4.07
N PRO A 155 -1.90 -10.54 -4.11
CA PRO A 155 -0.94 -9.51 -4.51
C PRO A 155 -1.25 -8.95 -5.89
N TYR A 156 -1.14 -7.62 -6.03
CA TYR A 156 -1.52 -6.95 -7.27
C TYR A 156 -0.46 -6.00 -7.80
N THR A 157 0.03 -5.07 -6.98
CA THR A 157 1.03 -4.08 -7.40
C THR A 157 2.06 -3.88 -6.31
N PRO A 158 3.36 -4.06 -6.59
CA PRO A 158 4.42 -3.62 -5.70
C PRO A 158 4.57 -2.10 -5.75
N ASP A 159 4.98 -1.49 -4.65
CA ASP A 159 5.25 -0.06 -4.52
C ASP A 159 6.58 0.14 -3.76
N ALA A 160 7.65 -0.40 -4.34
CA ALA A 160 8.99 -0.30 -3.77
C ALA A 160 9.57 1.12 -3.95
N ARG A 161 10.38 1.56 -2.99
CA ARG A 161 11.14 2.80 -3.09
C ARG A 161 12.50 2.53 -3.71
N MET A 162 12.82 3.23 -4.81
CA MET A 162 14.10 3.20 -5.48
C MET A 162 14.87 4.47 -5.20
N PHE A 163 16.19 4.39 -5.20
CA PHE A 163 17.04 5.55 -5.07
C PHE A 163 17.13 6.29 -6.42
N ALA A 164 16.79 7.57 -6.40
CA ALA A 164 16.77 8.43 -7.57
C ALA A 164 17.71 9.62 -7.40
N ILE A 165 18.41 9.98 -8.48
CA ILE A 165 19.30 11.14 -8.55
C ILE A 165 18.90 12.06 -9.70
N ASN A 166 19.15 13.35 -9.54
CA ASN A 166 19.12 14.34 -10.61
C ASN A 166 20.52 14.50 -11.19
N THR A 167 20.74 13.97 -12.38
CA THR A 167 22.06 13.91 -13.04
C THR A 167 22.64 15.30 -13.32
N GLU A 168 21.79 16.26 -13.70
CA GLU A 168 22.23 17.65 -13.96
C GLU A 168 22.76 18.32 -12.69
N LEU A 169 22.14 18.07 -11.54
CA LEU A 169 22.61 18.64 -10.26
C LEU A 169 23.90 17.96 -9.79
N PHE A 170 24.07 16.65 -10.05
CA PHE A 170 25.32 15.93 -9.79
C PHE A 170 26.49 16.56 -10.61
N GLU A 171 26.30 16.69 -11.92
CA GLU A 171 27.28 17.25 -12.82
C GLU A 171 27.66 18.70 -12.45
N LYS A 172 26.67 19.54 -12.11
CA LYS A 172 26.89 20.93 -11.63
C LYS A 172 27.72 20.99 -10.35
N ALA A 173 27.61 20.00 -9.48
CA ALA A 173 28.37 19.86 -8.24
C ALA A 173 29.75 19.19 -8.46
N GLY A 174 30.07 18.77 -9.69
CA GLY A 174 31.28 18.02 -10.01
C GLY A 174 31.29 16.59 -9.51
N LEU A 175 30.11 16.01 -9.32
CA LEU A 175 29.92 14.60 -8.99
C LEU A 175 29.58 13.80 -10.25
N ASP A 176 30.01 12.56 -10.28
CA ASP A 176 29.73 11.64 -11.37
C ASP A 176 28.35 10.93 -11.12
N PRO A 177 27.34 11.13 -12.01
CA PRO A 177 26.06 10.43 -11.90
C PRO A 177 26.16 8.91 -12.08
N ASP A 178 27.25 8.39 -12.60
CA ASP A 178 27.51 6.95 -12.76
C ASP A 178 28.18 6.32 -11.53
N SER A 179 28.56 7.16 -10.55
CA SER A 179 29.13 6.75 -9.26
C SER A 179 28.34 7.34 -8.10
N PRO A 180 27.05 6.98 -7.94
CA PRO A 180 26.19 7.49 -6.88
C PRO A 180 26.65 6.98 -5.51
N PRO A 181 26.24 7.61 -4.41
CA PRO A 181 26.51 7.11 -3.06
C PRO A 181 26.01 5.67 -2.87
N SER A 182 26.88 4.81 -2.32
CA SER A 182 26.61 3.40 -2.10
C SER A 182 26.32 3.03 -0.63
N ASN A 183 26.61 3.95 0.28
CA ASN A 183 26.41 3.78 1.72
C ASN A 183 26.04 5.10 2.40
N TRP A 184 25.66 5.02 3.69
CA TRP A 184 25.20 6.18 4.45
C TRP A 184 26.27 7.30 4.56
N GLU A 185 27.53 6.95 4.71
CA GLU A 185 28.62 7.94 4.82
C GLU A 185 28.77 8.71 3.51
N GLU A 186 28.83 7.99 2.40
CA GLU A 186 28.88 8.60 1.06
C GLU A 186 27.63 9.42 0.74
N LEU A 187 26.44 8.95 1.21
CA LEU A 187 25.17 9.69 1.06
C LEU A 187 25.24 11.05 1.78
N LEU A 188 25.75 11.07 3.02
CA LEU A 188 25.90 12.32 3.79
C LEU A 188 26.95 13.25 3.16
N GLU A 189 28.05 12.71 2.63
CA GLU A 189 29.05 13.49 1.92
C GLU A 189 28.50 14.10 0.62
N ALA A 190 27.82 13.30 -0.18
CA ALA A 190 27.16 13.77 -1.40
C ALA A 190 26.08 14.81 -1.07
N HIS A 191 25.27 14.58 -0.03
CA HIS A 191 24.28 15.53 0.45
C HIS A 191 24.91 16.91 0.73
N LYS A 192 26.03 16.95 1.45
CA LYS A 192 26.74 18.22 1.74
C LYS A 192 27.31 18.89 0.50
N LYS A 193 27.82 18.10 -0.45
CA LYS A 193 28.42 18.65 -1.71
C LYS A 193 27.35 19.20 -2.66
N LEU A 194 26.17 18.60 -2.68
CA LEU A 194 25.05 18.97 -3.55
C LEU A 194 24.21 20.12 -2.99
N MET A 195 24.42 20.50 -1.73
CA MET A 195 23.67 21.55 -1.07
C MET A 195 24.07 22.94 -1.58
N VAL A 196 23.08 23.78 -1.87
CA VAL A 196 23.27 25.20 -2.25
C VAL A 196 22.51 26.08 -1.23
N LYS A 197 23.21 27.14 -0.78
CA LYS A 197 22.65 28.18 0.08
C LYS A 197 22.60 29.51 -0.64
N ASP A 198 21.57 30.31 -0.34
CA ASP A 198 21.46 31.67 -0.81
C ASP A 198 22.45 32.61 -0.04
N SER A 199 22.49 33.90 -0.43
CA SER A 199 23.32 34.89 0.22
C SER A 199 22.96 35.14 1.70
N SER A 200 21.81 34.74 2.14
CA SER A 200 21.31 34.82 3.53
C SER A 200 21.60 33.57 4.34
N GLY A 201 22.15 32.52 3.71
CA GLY A 201 22.46 31.23 4.33
C GLY A 201 21.30 30.24 4.33
N ASN A 202 20.17 30.57 3.69
CA ASN A 202 19.06 29.62 3.58
C ASN A 202 19.36 28.53 2.56
N VAL A 203 18.97 27.29 2.85
CA VAL A 203 19.11 26.17 1.92
C VAL A 203 18.07 26.33 0.81
N ILE A 204 18.52 26.51 -0.43
CA ILE A 204 17.68 26.62 -1.63
C ILE A 204 17.74 25.38 -2.50
N GLN A 205 18.70 24.51 -2.27
CA GLN A 205 18.81 23.17 -2.83
C GLN A 205 19.46 22.26 -1.78
N CYS A 206 18.84 21.11 -1.51
CA CYS A 206 19.44 20.08 -0.66
C CYS A 206 20.01 18.94 -1.50
N GLY A 207 20.94 18.19 -0.94
CA GLY A 207 21.49 17.00 -1.58
C GLY A 207 20.46 15.89 -1.58
N TYR A 208 20.09 15.38 -0.41
CA TYR A 208 19.10 14.33 -0.25
C TYR A 208 17.79 14.91 0.33
N GLY A 209 16.71 14.82 -0.42
CA GLY A 209 15.41 15.34 -0.03
C GLY A 209 14.61 14.28 0.74
N ILE A 210 14.27 14.61 1.97
CA ILE A 210 13.31 13.85 2.81
C ILE A 210 12.29 14.83 3.38
N PRO A 211 11.02 14.38 3.59
CA PRO A 211 10.03 15.22 4.24
C PRO A 211 10.40 15.48 5.70
N THR A 212 10.09 16.68 6.18
CA THR A 212 10.35 17.08 7.56
C THR A 212 9.11 17.04 8.43
N SER A 213 7.94 16.88 7.82
CA SER A 213 6.64 16.79 8.49
C SER A 213 5.61 16.10 7.62
N GLY A 214 4.45 15.82 8.20
CA GLY A 214 3.30 15.24 7.52
C GLY A 214 3.18 13.74 7.72
N ARG A 215 2.22 13.12 7.04
CA ARG A 215 1.94 11.68 7.19
C ARG A 215 2.87 10.81 6.37
N ASN A 216 3.11 9.60 6.85
CA ASN A 216 3.92 8.56 6.21
C ASN A 216 5.39 8.96 5.99
N ILE A 217 5.92 9.87 6.82
CA ILE A 217 7.35 10.18 6.82
C ILE A 217 8.16 9.04 7.45
N ASN A 218 7.53 8.22 8.29
CA ASN A 218 8.09 6.98 8.83
C ASN A 218 8.63 6.03 7.75
N GLN A 219 8.05 6.02 6.53
CA GLN A 219 8.53 5.18 5.43
C GLN A 219 9.98 5.50 5.03
N TYR A 220 10.42 6.74 5.20
CA TYR A 220 11.82 7.10 5.01
C TYR A 220 12.70 6.56 6.13
N LEU A 221 12.23 6.59 7.39
CA LEU A 221 12.95 6.00 8.51
C LEU A 221 13.01 4.46 8.40
N GLU A 222 11.95 3.81 7.95
CA GLU A 222 11.90 2.36 7.74
C GLU A 222 13.01 1.88 6.81
N ILE A 223 13.35 2.63 5.75
CA ILE A 223 14.46 2.32 4.86
C ILE A 223 15.77 2.23 5.65
N PHE A 224 16.06 3.25 6.45
CA PHE A 224 17.29 3.28 7.25
C PHE A 224 17.29 2.23 8.38
N ILE A 225 16.14 1.96 9.00
CA ILE A 225 15.98 0.91 10.02
C ILE A 225 16.30 -0.47 9.44
N VAL A 226 15.73 -0.80 8.28
CA VAL A 226 15.96 -2.09 7.61
C VAL A 226 17.42 -2.21 7.15
N GLN A 227 18.00 -1.15 6.61
CA GLN A 227 19.41 -1.12 6.23
C GLN A 227 20.35 -1.25 7.43
N ASN A 228 19.90 -0.88 8.63
CA ASN A 228 20.67 -1.02 9.88
C ASN A 228 20.43 -2.34 10.62
N GLY A 229 19.75 -3.30 9.99
CA GLY A 229 19.68 -4.70 10.47
C GLY A 229 18.38 -5.08 11.17
N LEU A 230 17.42 -4.19 11.34
CA LEU A 230 16.10 -4.54 11.86
C LEU A 230 15.17 -5.02 10.74
N SER A 231 14.19 -5.84 11.09
CA SER A 231 13.27 -6.42 10.11
C SER A 231 12.14 -5.46 9.73
N ASN A 232 11.69 -4.62 10.66
CA ASN A 232 10.55 -3.69 10.51
C ASN A 232 10.49 -2.72 11.70
N LEU A 233 9.45 -1.88 11.79
CA LEU A 233 9.14 -1.05 12.97
C LEU A 233 8.69 -1.87 14.18
N VAL A 234 8.00 -2.98 13.94
CA VAL A 234 7.46 -3.91 14.93
C VAL A 234 7.68 -5.34 14.43
N ASP A 235 8.03 -6.26 15.31
CA ASP A 235 8.01 -7.69 15.02
C ASP A 235 6.57 -8.21 15.10
N GLU A 236 6.03 -8.65 13.95
CA GLU A 236 4.63 -9.07 13.82
C GLU A 236 4.29 -10.33 14.62
N ALA A 237 5.27 -11.20 14.88
CA ALA A 237 5.03 -12.47 15.55
C ALA A 237 4.99 -12.32 17.07
N SER A 238 5.83 -11.42 17.62
CA SER A 238 5.95 -11.20 19.06
C SER A 238 5.27 -9.94 19.56
N ASN A 239 4.85 -9.04 18.67
CA ASN A 239 4.45 -7.66 18.96
C ASN A 239 5.57 -6.84 19.63
N GLU A 240 6.84 -7.24 19.45
CA GLU A 240 7.96 -6.47 19.98
C GLU A 240 8.14 -5.18 19.17
N ILE A 241 8.22 -4.06 19.88
CA ILE A 241 8.51 -2.75 19.29
C ILE A 241 10.00 -2.70 18.95
N LEU A 242 10.32 -2.51 17.67
CA LEU A 242 11.70 -2.47 17.16
C LEU A 242 12.18 -1.03 16.89
N PHE A 243 11.27 -0.10 16.62
CA PHE A 243 11.64 1.26 16.22
C PHE A 243 12.29 2.12 17.32
N ASN A 244 12.38 1.63 18.56
CA ASN A 244 13.15 2.28 19.64
C ASN A 244 14.43 1.54 20.03
N LYS A 245 14.81 0.49 19.28
CA LYS A 245 16.07 -0.23 19.47
C LYS A 245 17.27 0.65 19.06
N PRO A 246 18.48 0.33 19.53
CA PRO A 246 19.69 1.12 19.19
C PRO A 246 19.88 1.34 17.69
N GLU A 247 19.59 0.34 16.88
CA GLU A 247 19.70 0.40 15.42
C GLU A 247 18.72 1.41 14.81
N ALA A 248 17.50 1.50 15.33
CA ALA A 248 16.49 2.47 14.88
C ALA A 248 16.84 3.90 15.35
N VAL A 249 17.36 4.03 16.58
CA VAL A 249 17.86 5.31 17.09
C VAL A 249 19.02 5.84 16.25
N GLU A 250 19.97 4.97 15.87
CA GLU A 250 21.07 5.32 14.97
C GLU A 250 20.57 5.73 13.58
N ALA A 251 19.52 5.06 13.06
CA ALA A 251 18.88 5.45 11.80
C ALA A 251 18.27 6.85 11.88
N MET A 252 17.56 7.15 12.97
CA MET A 252 16.98 8.47 13.23
C MET A 252 18.07 9.55 13.44
N ASP A 253 19.16 9.22 14.13
CA ASP A 253 20.32 10.11 14.29
C ASP A 253 20.96 10.44 12.94
N PHE A 254 21.06 9.45 12.05
CA PHE A 254 21.57 9.68 10.69
C PHE A 254 20.65 10.63 9.90
N MET A 255 19.35 10.43 9.94
CA MET A 255 18.38 11.33 9.30
C MET A 255 18.45 12.75 9.89
N LYS A 256 18.65 12.86 11.21
CA LYS A 256 18.89 14.14 11.87
C LYS A 256 20.18 14.80 11.37
N GLN A 257 21.26 14.05 11.12
CA GLN A 257 22.50 14.58 10.55
C GLN A 257 22.29 15.17 9.14
N LEU A 258 21.44 14.50 8.31
CA LEU A 258 21.05 15.07 7.00
C LEU A 258 20.27 16.38 7.19
N LYS A 259 19.33 16.43 8.14
CA LYS A 259 18.57 17.64 8.47
C LYS A 259 19.47 18.77 8.96
N ASP A 260 20.39 18.49 9.88
CA ASP A 260 21.31 19.48 10.47
C ASP A 260 22.31 20.01 9.43
N ALA A 261 22.71 19.20 8.46
CA ALA A 261 23.53 19.65 7.34
C ALA A 261 22.77 20.66 6.46
N GLY A 262 21.49 20.43 6.22
CA GLY A 262 20.58 21.37 5.55
C GLY A 262 19.59 20.68 4.61
N LEU A 263 18.32 20.73 4.94
CA LEU A 263 17.20 20.27 4.11
C LEU A 263 16.39 21.47 3.60
N VAL A 264 15.69 21.26 2.49
CA VAL A 264 14.54 22.07 2.11
C VAL A 264 13.33 21.46 2.83
N ASP A 265 12.74 22.21 3.78
CA ASP A 265 11.61 21.74 4.56
C ASP A 265 10.38 21.61 3.65
N TRP A 266 9.70 20.46 3.77
CA TRP A 266 8.44 20.23 3.09
C TRP A 266 7.56 19.23 3.85
N ASN A 267 6.25 19.35 3.62
CA ASN A 267 5.26 18.47 4.24
C ASN A 267 4.85 17.35 3.27
N ASN A 268 4.97 16.09 3.69
CA ASN A 268 4.70 14.93 2.82
C ASN A 268 3.24 14.83 2.33
N THR A 269 2.30 15.49 2.97
CA THR A 269 0.91 15.57 2.49
C THR A 269 0.74 16.53 1.31
N GLN A 270 1.73 17.39 1.06
CA GLN A 270 1.75 18.38 -0.03
C GLN A 270 2.77 17.96 -1.09
N LYS A 271 2.43 16.93 -1.86
CA LYS A 271 3.34 16.29 -2.83
C LYS A 271 3.89 17.25 -3.90
N ASP A 272 3.14 18.28 -4.27
CA ASP A 272 3.57 19.37 -5.17
C ASP A 272 4.75 20.19 -4.61
N GLN A 273 4.98 20.15 -3.30
CA GLN A 273 6.09 20.82 -2.64
C GLN A 273 7.35 19.96 -2.52
N ASN A 274 7.32 18.71 -2.98
CA ASN A 274 8.50 17.84 -2.90
C ASN A 274 9.70 18.47 -3.64
N PRO A 275 10.82 18.73 -2.94
CA PRO A 275 11.99 19.40 -3.51
C PRO A 275 12.60 18.65 -4.70
N PHE A 276 12.51 17.33 -4.72
CA PHE A 276 13.02 16.54 -5.83
C PHE A 276 12.18 16.75 -7.10
N TYR A 277 10.86 16.90 -6.97
CA TYR A 277 9.95 17.16 -8.09
C TYR A 277 10.08 18.58 -8.63
N ASN A 278 10.56 19.51 -7.79
CA ASN A 278 10.83 20.90 -8.18
C ASN A 278 12.27 21.11 -8.67
N GLY A 279 13.11 20.08 -8.67
CA GLY A 279 14.53 20.19 -9.02
C GLY A 279 15.37 20.92 -7.95
N THR A 280 14.90 21.03 -6.70
CA THR A 280 15.62 21.64 -5.57
C THR A 280 16.14 20.60 -4.55
N ALA A 281 16.02 19.32 -4.85
CA ALA A 281 16.78 18.24 -4.22
C ALA A 281 17.47 17.40 -5.30
N ALA A 282 18.69 16.97 -5.04
CA ALA A 282 19.49 16.23 -6.01
C ALA A 282 19.33 14.70 -5.90
N MET A 283 18.91 14.21 -4.76
CA MET A 283 18.70 12.79 -4.47
C MET A 283 17.44 12.61 -3.63
N THR A 284 16.77 11.49 -3.78
CA THR A 284 15.69 11.04 -2.89
C THR A 284 15.37 9.57 -3.14
N VAL A 285 14.39 9.03 -2.42
CA VAL A 285 13.76 7.75 -2.76
C VAL A 285 12.36 7.99 -3.30
N ILE A 286 12.03 7.29 -4.39
CA ILE A 286 10.73 7.40 -5.07
C ILE A 286 10.22 6.03 -5.47
N SER A 287 8.91 5.91 -5.64
CA SER A 287 8.29 4.74 -6.27
C SER A 287 8.40 4.79 -7.79
N GLU A 288 8.19 3.64 -8.45
CA GLU A 288 8.13 3.57 -9.92
C GLU A 288 7.06 4.50 -10.49
N ASN A 289 5.94 4.60 -9.82
CA ASN A 289 4.85 5.49 -10.18
C ASN A 289 5.26 6.97 -10.11
N GLU A 290 5.93 7.37 -9.03
CA GLU A 290 6.45 8.74 -8.90
C GLU A 290 7.51 9.02 -9.97
N PHE A 291 8.42 8.08 -10.23
CA PHE A 291 9.41 8.21 -11.31
C PHE A 291 8.75 8.47 -12.66
N ASN A 292 7.75 7.68 -13.02
CA ASN A 292 7.05 7.84 -14.30
C ASN A 292 6.31 9.18 -14.42
N ASN A 293 5.81 9.73 -13.30
CA ASN A 293 5.09 10.99 -13.28
C ASN A 293 6.00 12.23 -13.33
N ILE A 294 7.17 12.18 -12.68
CA ILE A 294 8.08 13.34 -12.58
C ILE A 294 9.13 13.37 -13.68
N ASN A 295 9.42 12.26 -14.34
CA ASN A 295 10.40 12.22 -15.44
C ASN A 295 9.79 12.80 -16.74
N THR A 296 9.28 14.02 -16.62
CA THR A 296 8.60 14.77 -17.68
C THR A 296 8.99 16.26 -17.60
N GLY A 297 8.68 17.01 -18.65
CA GLY A 297 8.93 18.46 -18.68
C GLY A 297 10.39 18.82 -18.42
N ASP A 298 10.64 19.72 -17.47
CA ASP A 298 11.99 20.20 -17.14
C ASP A 298 12.91 19.12 -16.52
N LEU A 299 12.33 18.03 -16.00
CA LEU A 299 13.05 16.91 -15.41
C LEU A 299 13.20 15.72 -16.36
N GLU A 300 12.62 15.77 -17.55
CA GLU A 300 12.69 14.68 -18.52
C GLU A 300 14.15 14.35 -18.86
N GLY A 301 14.52 13.08 -18.69
CA GLY A 301 15.87 12.58 -18.96
C GLY A 301 16.94 13.02 -17.95
N LYS A 302 16.60 13.81 -16.94
CA LYS A 302 17.53 14.24 -15.88
C LYS A 302 17.44 13.37 -14.61
N ILE A 303 16.39 12.57 -14.47
CA ILE A 303 16.20 11.66 -13.35
C ILE A 303 16.72 10.28 -13.71
N LYS A 304 17.62 9.77 -12.90
CA LYS A 304 18.19 8.43 -13.04
C LYS A 304 17.90 7.61 -11.78
N LEU A 305 17.38 6.40 -11.95
CA LEU A 305 17.36 5.41 -10.89
C LEU A 305 18.75 4.79 -10.78
N VAL A 306 19.22 4.63 -9.57
CA VAL A 306 20.56 4.11 -9.26
C VAL A 306 20.46 3.05 -8.16
N PRO A 307 21.47 2.18 -8.00
CA PRO A 307 21.48 1.20 -6.91
C PRO A 307 21.25 1.85 -5.55
N MET A 308 20.45 1.21 -4.71
CA MET A 308 20.16 1.70 -3.37
C MET A 308 21.43 1.72 -2.53
N PHE A 309 21.64 2.80 -1.80
CA PHE A 309 22.65 2.86 -0.74
C PHE A 309 22.30 1.88 0.38
N SER A 310 23.29 1.45 1.15
CA SER A 310 23.13 0.46 2.20
C SER A 310 23.98 0.80 3.44
N LYS A 311 23.82 0.01 4.51
CA LYS A 311 24.73 0.02 5.65
C LYS A 311 25.14 -1.41 6.04
N VAL A 312 24.34 -2.09 6.85
CA VAL A 312 24.57 -3.51 7.21
C VAL A 312 23.97 -4.42 6.14
N ASN A 313 22.76 -4.05 5.68
CA ASN A 313 21.99 -4.77 4.67
C ASN A 313 21.59 -3.85 3.52
N SER A 314 21.33 -4.42 2.35
CA SER A 314 20.46 -3.81 1.37
C SER A 314 19.02 -3.86 1.89
N GLY A 315 18.27 -2.79 1.66
CA GLY A 315 16.87 -2.74 2.08
C GLY A 315 16.20 -1.45 1.67
N THR A 316 14.90 -1.54 1.45
CA THR A 316 14.05 -0.38 1.16
C THR A 316 12.64 -0.62 1.69
N PHE A 317 11.83 0.42 1.70
CA PHE A 317 10.39 0.28 1.90
C PHE A 317 9.72 -0.23 0.62
N CYS A 318 8.87 -1.25 0.76
CA CYS A 318 8.04 -1.74 -0.32
C CYS A 318 6.60 -1.87 0.17
N GLY A 319 5.79 -0.85 -0.10
CA GLY A 319 4.35 -0.96 0.00
C GLY A 319 3.83 -1.96 -1.03
N MET A 320 2.73 -2.63 -0.72
CA MET A 320 2.05 -3.49 -1.67
C MET A 320 0.57 -3.21 -1.68
N HIS A 321 -0.02 -3.32 -2.86
CA HIS A 321 -1.46 -3.27 -3.03
C HIS A 321 -1.98 -4.66 -3.33
N PHE A 322 -3.17 -4.93 -2.81
CA PHE A 322 -3.82 -6.23 -2.89
C PHE A 322 -5.25 -6.10 -3.37
N MET A 323 -5.77 -7.19 -3.92
CA MET A 323 -7.19 -7.41 -4.10
C MET A 323 -7.72 -8.18 -2.90
N PHE A 324 -8.61 -7.58 -2.13
CA PHE A 324 -9.29 -8.17 -0.98
C PHE A 324 -10.73 -8.49 -1.34
N MET A 325 -11.25 -9.57 -0.78
CA MET A 325 -12.67 -9.91 -0.84
C MET A 325 -13.35 -9.51 0.47
N ASN A 326 -14.51 -8.87 0.37
CA ASN A 326 -15.34 -8.57 1.52
C ASN A 326 -15.92 -9.86 2.12
N ALA A 327 -15.61 -10.14 3.38
CA ALA A 327 -16.10 -11.32 4.09
C ALA A 327 -17.65 -11.37 4.21
N ASN A 328 -18.32 -10.23 4.10
CA ASN A 328 -19.77 -10.10 4.16
C ASN A 328 -20.42 -10.00 2.75
N SER A 329 -19.66 -10.14 1.67
CA SER A 329 -20.20 -10.18 0.31
C SER A 329 -21.18 -11.36 0.17
N LYS A 330 -22.31 -11.11 -0.49
CA LYS A 330 -23.28 -12.15 -0.86
C LYS A 330 -22.90 -12.83 -2.18
N ASN A 331 -21.90 -12.29 -2.88
CA ASN A 331 -21.47 -12.70 -4.21
C ASN A 331 -20.03 -13.24 -4.20
N LYS A 332 -19.61 -13.97 -3.16
CA LYS A 332 -18.21 -14.37 -2.94
C LYS A 332 -17.59 -15.11 -4.13
N GLU A 333 -18.31 -16.06 -4.72
CA GLU A 333 -17.84 -16.81 -5.91
C GLU A 333 -17.61 -15.87 -7.11
N ALA A 334 -18.51 -14.92 -7.31
CA ALA A 334 -18.38 -13.92 -8.37
C ALA A 334 -17.24 -12.92 -8.08
N ALA A 335 -17.09 -12.51 -6.81
CA ALA A 335 -16.01 -11.67 -6.37
C ALA A 335 -14.65 -12.35 -6.57
N TRP A 336 -14.54 -13.65 -6.27
CA TRP A 336 -13.33 -14.41 -6.55
C TRP A 336 -13.03 -14.48 -8.05
N LYS A 337 -14.03 -14.76 -8.90
CA LYS A 337 -13.84 -14.75 -10.37
C LYS A 337 -13.30 -13.40 -10.88
N LEU A 338 -13.76 -12.28 -10.27
CA LEU A 338 -13.24 -10.96 -10.62
C LEU A 338 -11.78 -10.80 -10.17
N ILE A 339 -11.44 -11.19 -8.92
CA ILE A 339 -10.07 -11.15 -8.41
C ILE A 339 -9.14 -12.02 -9.26
N GLU A 340 -9.55 -13.25 -9.54
CA GLU A 340 -8.80 -14.19 -10.38
C GLU A 340 -8.54 -13.61 -11.78
N TYR A 341 -9.57 -13.06 -12.43
CA TYR A 341 -9.45 -12.44 -13.74
C TYR A 341 -8.54 -11.23 -13.73
N MET A 342 -8.74 -10.30 -12.80
CA MET A 342 -7.93 -9.08 -12.69
C MET A 342 -6.46 -9.40 -12.36
N SER A 343 -6.21 -10.49 -11.65
CA SER A 343 -4.87 -10.96 -11.32
C SER A 343 -4.32 -11.98 -12.32
N SER A 344 -5.02 -12.25 -13.43
CA SER A 344 -4.55 -13.14 -14.50
C SER A 344 -3.34 -12.55 -15.24
N LYS A 345 -2.59 -13.39 -15.92
CA LYS A 345 -1.46 -12.94 -16.75
C LYS A 345 -1.88 -11.92 -17.81
N GLU A 346 -3.04 -12.13 -18.43
CA GLU A 346 -3.61 -11.22 -19.43
C GLU A 346 -3.92 -9.84 -18.84
N SER A 347 -4.62 -9.80 -17.71
CA SER A 347 -4.93 -8.53 -17.02
C SER A 347 -3.69 -7.84 -16.46
N MET A 348 -2.72 -8.60 -15.93
CA MET A 348 -1.45 -8.05 -15.49
C MET A 348 -0.62 -7.48 -16.65
N GLN A 349 -0.74 -8.04 -17.85
CA GLN A 349 -0.12 -7.46 -19.04
C GLN A 349 -0.76 -6.10 -19.40
N ILE A 350 -2.09 -5.98 -19.31
CA ILE A 350 -2.80 -4.69 -19.49
C ILE A 350 -2.31 -3.68 -18.43
N TRP A 351 -2.18 -4.14 -17.18
CA TRP A 351 -1.67 -3.32 -16.08
C TRP A 351 -0.26 -2.80 -16.35
N MET A 352 0.68 -3.67 -16.73
CA MET A 352 2.04 -3.29 -17.08
C MET A 352 2.09 -2.29 -18.26
N ASP A 353 1.25 -2.47 -19.27
CA ASP A 353 1.27 -1.66 -20.48
C ASP A 353 0.63 -0.29 -20.28
N THR A 354 -0.41 -0.21 -19.48
CA THR A 354 -1.20 1.01 -19.23
C THR A 354 -0.73 1.76 -17.99
N ALA A 355 -0.61 1.07 -16.85
CA ALA A 355 -0.15 1.66 -15.60
C ALA A 355 1.38 1.75 -15.47
N LYS A 356 2.11 1.06 -16.36
CA LYS A 356 3.59 1.07 -16.42
C LYS A 356 4.26 0.72 -15.10
N THR A 357 3.77 -0.32 -14.44
CA THR A 357 4.29 -0.80 -13.16
C THR A 357 4.84 -2.21 -13.28
N ALA A 358 5.79 -2.55 -12.41
CA ALA A 358 6.37 -3.88 -12.35
C ALA A 358 5.31 -4.96 -12.02
N PRO A 359 5.44 -6.17 -12.57
CA PRO A 359 4.52 -7.27 -12.29
C PRO A 359 4.80 -7.91 -10.93
N VAL A 360 3.78 -8.56 -10.38
CA VAL A 360 3.92 -9.49 -9.23
C VAL A 360 4.09 -10.93 -9.68
N ARG A 361 4.05 -11.19 -11.00
CA ARG A 361 4.15 -12.52 -11.61
C ARG A 361 5.51 -12.74 -12.24
N SER A 362 6.18 -13.85 -11.89
CA SER A 362 7.48 -14.23 -12.44
C SER A 362 7.45 -14.46 -13.96
N SER A 363 6.35 -14.99 -14.49
CA SER A 363 6.18 -15.22 -15.94
C SER A 363 6.09 -13.94 -16.79
N LEU A 364 5.97 -12.77 -16.17
CA LEU A 364 5.94 -11.46 -16.85
C LEU A 364 7.24 -10.67 -16.71
N GLU A 365 8.18 -11.12 -15.88
CA GLU A 365 9.44 -10.42 -15.59
C GLU A 365 10.26 -10.16 -16.85
N GLU A 366 10.48 -11.18 -17.69
CA GLU A 366 11.25 -11.02 -18.94
C GLU A 366 10.63 -9.96 -19.85
N ALA A 367 9.31 -9.95 -19.97
CA ALA A 367 8.59 -8.98 -20.80
C ALA A 367 8.71 -7.56 -20.22
N TYR A 368 8.67 -7.43 -18.89
CA TYR A 368 8.87 -6.17 -18.19
C TYR A 368 10.30 -5.63 -18.36
N LEU A 369 11.32 -6.45 -18.12
CA LEU A 369 12.73 -6.08 -18.27
C LEU A 369 13.09 -5.72 -19.71
N LYS A 370 12.50 -6.39 -20.70
CA LYS A 370 12.68 -6.05 -22.11
C LYS A 370 12.13 -4.66 -22.46
N LYS A 371 11.03 -4.24 -21.83
CA LYS A 371 10.44 -2.89 -21.99
C LYS A 371 11.18 -1.84 -21.18
N ASN A 372 11.78 -2.23 -20.06
CA ASN A 372 12.45 -1.35 -19.10
C ASN A 372 13.92 -1.77 -18.87
N PRO A 373 14.78 -1.79 -19.93
CA PRO A 373 16.10 -2.41 -19.82
C PRO A 373 17.07 -1.63 -18.89
N VAL A 374 16.81 -0.36 -18.64
CA VAL A 374 17.67 0.50 -17.78
C VAL A 374 17.19 0.47 -16.33
N ASN A 375 15.93 0.75 -16.09
CA ASN A 375 15.38 0.89 -14.73
C ASN A 375 14.80 -0.41 -14.17
N GLY A 376 14.32 -1.31 -15.04
CA GLY A 376 13.67 -2.54 -14.64
C GLY A 376 14.47 -3.40 -13.65
N PRO A 377 15.76 -3.66 -13.86
CA PRO A 377 16.57 -4.43 -12.92
C PRO A 377 16.60 -3.83 -11.50
N MET A 378 16.71 -2.51 -11.37
CA MET A 378 16.73 -1.81 -10.08
C MET A 378 15.36 -1.85 -9.39
N ILE A 379 14.29 -1.76 -10.18
CA ILE A 379 12.91 -1.86 -9.66
C ILE A 379 12.66 -3.28 -9.13
N MET A 380 13.08 -4.31 -9.87
CA MET A 380 12.93 -5.70 -9.43
C MET A 380 13.75 -5.99 -8.18
N GLU A 381 14.99 -5.50 -8.11
CA GLU A 381 15.83 -5.61 -6.90
C GLU A 381 15.15 -4.93 -5.70
N ALA A 382 14.62 -3.72 -5.87
CA ALA A 382 13.93 -3.00 -4.81
C ALA A 382 12.67 -3.75 -4.30
N ILE A 383 11.97 -4.46 -5.17
CA ILE A 383 10.84 -5.33 -4.79
C ILE A 383 11.32 -6.54 -3.98
N GLU A 384 12.43 -7.14 -4.37
CA GLU A 384 12.99 -8.31 -3.70
C GLU A 384 13.48 -8.00 -2.27
N VAL A 385 14.22 -6.88 -2.10
CA VAL A 385 14.80 -6.51 -0.80
C VAL A 385 13.85 -5.64 0.05
N GLY A 386 12.73 -5.22 -0.51
CA GLY A 386 11.79 -4.32 0.12
C GLY A 386 11.02 -4.96 1.28
N LYS A 387 10.78 -4.18 2.33
CA LYS A 387 9.92 -4.53 3.46
C LYS A 387 8.70 -3.64 3.48
N GLY A 388 7.55 -4.24 3.71
CA GLY A 388 6.29 -3.50 3.82
C GLY A 388 5.97 -3.11 5.26
N SER A 389 4.90 -2.35 5.41
CA SER A 389 4.37 -1.99 6.73
C SER A 389 4.02 -3.23 7.56
N PRO A 390 4.19 -3.17 8.89
CA PRO A 390 3.85 -4.30 9.75
C PRO A 390 2.36 -4.62 9.73
N LYS A 391 2.02 -5.91 9.66
CA LYS A 391 0.62 -6.41 9.60
C LYS A 391 0.02 -6.57 10.98
N VAL A 392 0.03 -5.52 11.78
CA VAL A 392 -0.50 -5.49 13.15
C VAL A 392 -1.78 -4.65 13.22
N PRO A 393 -2.73 -4.96 14.13
CA PRO A 393 -3.98 -4.21 14.22
C PRO A 393 -3.81 -2.72 14.50
N TYR A 394 -2.73 -2.34 15.19
CA TYR A 394 -2.39 -0.98 15.62
C TYR A 394 -1.37 -0.27 14.70
N PHE A 395 -1.18 -0.73 13.46
CA PHE A 395 -0.16 -0.15 12.56
C PHE A 395 -0.36 1.37 12.31
N ASN A 396 -1.61 1.84 12.25
CA ASN A 396 -1.90 3.26 12.08
C ASN A 396 -1.34 4.11 13.23
N SER A 397 -1.43 3.59 14.45
CA SER A 397 -0.86 4.23 15.64
C SER A 397 0.67 4.22 15.60
N VAL A 398 1.28 3.09 15.20
CA VAL A 398 2.73 3.00 14.97
C VAL A 398 3.16 4.11 14.02
N PHE A 399 2.51 4.23 12.88
CA PHE A 399 2.85 5.26 11.87
C PHE A 399 2.69 6.66 12.42
N THR A 400 1.54 6.95 13.04
CA THR A 400 1.27 8.29 13.58
C THR A 400 2.30 8.69 14.64
N TYR A 401 2.62 7.78 15.59
CA TYR A 401 3.54 8.12 16.66
C TYR A 401 5.00 8.18 16.20
N VAL A 402 5.39 7.38 15.19
CA VAL A 402 6.72 7.48 14.59
C VAL A 402 6.85 8.74 13.74
N ASP A 403 5.81 9.12 12.96
CA ASP A 403 5.78 10.39 12.23
C ASP A 403 5.95 11.58 13.18
N ASP A 404 5.18 11.62 14.30
CA ASP A 404 5.29 12.64 15.35
C ASP A 404 6.69 12.68 15.97
N ALA A 405 7.29 11.51 16.23
CA ALA A 405 8.64 11.41 16.78
C ALA A 405 9.68 11.99 15.81
N MET A 406 9.57 11.68 14.51
CA MET A 406 10.44 12.25 13.49
C MET A 406 10.34 13.77 13.43
N GLU A 407 9.11 14.32 13.44
CA GLU A 407 8.91 15.77 13.46
C GLU A 407 9.57 16.41 14.69
N GLN A 408 9.37 15.85 15.88
CA GLN A 408 9.97 16.37 17.11
C GLN A 408 11.50 16.37 17.06
N VAL A 409 12.11 15.34 16.47
CA VAL A 409 13.56 15.27 16.27
C VAL A 409 14.03 16.30 15.25
N PHE A 410 13.35 16.42 14.11
CA PHE A 410 13.74 17.34 13.04
C PHE A 410 13.63 18.81 13.43
N TYR A 411 12.68 19.14 14.31
CA TYR A 411 12.55 20.50 14.87
C TYR A 411 13.27 20.70 16.20
N GLY A 412 14.10 19.73 16.61
CA GLY A 412 14.99 19.86 17.78
C GLY A 412 14.28 19.89 19.13
N GLN A 413 13.06 19.35 19.19
CA GLN A 413 12.25 19.31 20.42
C GLN A 413 12.68 18.17 21.35
N LEU A 414 13.03 17.01 20.77
CA LEU A 414 13.50 15.83 21.49
C LEU A 414 14.75 15.24 20.84
N SER A 415 15.50 14.45 21.62
CA SER A 415 16.51 13.57 21.06
C SER A 415 15.88 12.39 20.32
N PRO A 416 16.56 11.76 19.34
CA PRO A 416 16.06 10.54 18.68
C PRO A 416 15.64 9.45 19.66
N GLN A 417 16.44 9.18 20.68
CA GLN A 417 16.14 8.18 21.70
C GLN A 417 14.88 8.52 22.50
N ASP A 418 14.75 9.77 22.96
CA ASP A 418 13.60 10.18 23.78
C ASP A 418 12.32 10.20 22.95
N ALA A 419 12.38 10.66 21.70
CA ALA A 419 11.23 10.71 20.80
C ALA A 419 10.72 9.31 20.46
N LEU A 420 11.61 8.39 20.10
CA LEU A 420 11.25 7.00 19.77
C LEU A 420 10.78 6.23 21.00
N ASN A 421 11.35 6.48 22.19
CA ASN A 421 10.84 5.88 23.43
C ASN A 421 9.44 6.37 23.79
N ALA A 422 9.16 7.68 23.66
CA ALA A 422 7.83 8.22 23.89
C ALA A 422 6.78 7.69 22.91
N ALA A 423 7.17 7.48 21.66
CA ALA A 423 6.31 6.82 20.66
C ALA A 423 6.06 5.35 21.03
N ALA A 424 7.10 4.63 21.48
CA ALA A 424 7.01 3.23 21.89
C ALA A 424 6.10 3.03 23.10
N GLU A 425 6.16 3.92 24.09
CA GLU A 425 5.26 3.87 25.25
C GLU A 425 3.79 3.95 24.82
N LYS A 426 3.44 4.85 23.89
CA LYS A 426 2.07 4.99 23.38
C LYS A 426 1.61 3.76 22.59
N VAL A 427 2.49 3.18 21.76
CA VAL A 427 2.17 1.95 21.02
C VAL A 427 1.99 0.77 21.99
N GLN A 428 2.83 0.68 23.04
CA GLN A 428 2.70 -0.36 24.05
C GLN A 428 1.38 -0.28 24.81
N GLU A 429 0.92 0.93 25.15
CA GLU A 429 -0.40 1.13 25.77
C GLU A 429 -1.53 0.59 24.87
N GLU A 430 -1.44 0.72 23.55
CA GLU A 430 -2.43 0.17 22.63
C GLU A 430 -2.36 -1.37 22.52
N ILE A 431 -1.15 -1.93 22.53
CA ILE A 431 -0.95 -3.39 22.56
C ILE A 431 -1.56 -3.98 23.83
N ASP A 432 -1.31 -3.35 24.98
CA ASP A 432 -1.80 -3.83 26.28
C ASP A 432 -3.32 -3.71 26.45
N ASN A 433 -3.99 -2.87 25.65
CA ASN A 433 -5.43 -2.66 25.64
C ASN A 433 -6.20 -3.53 24.63
N GLN A 434 -5.53 -4.36 23.81
CA GLN A 434 -6.15 -5.30 22.87
C GLN A 434 -6.50 -6.64 23.54
#